data_0f87ea56cc06466890973363a9a02551
#
_entry.id   0f87ea56cc06466890973363a9a02551
#
_cell.length_a   1.000
_cell.length_b   1.000
_cell.length_c   1.000
_cell.angle_alpha   90.00
_cell.angle_beta   90.00
_cell.angle_gamma   90.00
#
_symmetry.space_group_name_H-M   'P 1'
#
loop_
_entity.id
_entity.type
_entity.pdbx_description
1 polymer ?
#
loop_
_entity_poly.entity_id
_entity_poly.type
_entity_poly.pdbx_seq_one_letter_code
_entity_poly.pdbx_strand_id
1 'polypeptide(L)'
;MGKRIGIVGTGFIAMKHLAAFKAQKKAEIVGMCTYSNMEKLHAICEEHQIIPFASMDEMLEKGELDAVVLCSVTACHYQEILIAAAAGVSMLVEKPVVGETEQYQRVRRAIEQNRVMLFPGHNFMYRRPLSQMKKLLDEKALGTILQSSFFSAQLLDTSGTENWRRQKELSCGGALIDSGHHLIYQMLYLLGVPARLQAFTANLRLLDLDGEDTAQLNMQMTDGSLCVITESWASEAADQLNGIRILGTDGEMHLTDALYVNGERLCDAEPYDQTFVNQAQAFLDCLDGMGKPLSTLEDSEHTLQIIRAAYRSSAEGSVYRTKWHK
;
A
#
# COMPACT_ATOMS: atom_id res chain seq x y z
N MET A 1 -23.76 14.88 10.01
CA MET A 1 -23.23 13.85 10.89
C MET A 1 -21.91 13.37 10.29
N GLY A 2 -20.96 12.94 11.14
CA GLY A 2 -19.72 12.33 10.65
C GLY A 2 -19.98 10.96 10.04
N LYS A 3 -19.09 10.50 9.16
CA LYS A 3 -19.13 9.13 8.60
C LYS A 3 -18.82 8.12 9.70
N ARG A 4 -19.61 7.11 9.83
CA ARG A 4 -19.49 6.04 10.82
C ARG A 4 -18.54 4.95 10.31
N ILE A 5 -17.40 4.80 10.97
CA ILE A 5 -16.28 3.96 10.52
C ILE A 5 -16.04 2.82 11.50
N GLY A 6 -15.98 1.59 10.99
CA GLY A 6 -15.49 0.42 11.71
C GLY A 6 -14.05 0.07 11.30
N ILE A 7 -13.27 -0.54 12.18
CA ILE A 7 -11.89 -0.97 11.89
C ILE A 7 -11.75 -2.47 12.18
N VAL A 8 -11.21 -3.23 11.21
CA VAL A 8 -10.90 -4.66 11.35
C VAL A 8 -9.39 -4.83 11.57
N GLY A 9 -9.01 -5.42 12.69
CA GLY A 9 -7.61 -5.61 13.09
C GLY A 9 -7.20 -4.73 14.29
N THR A 10 -6.17 -5.17 15.01
CA THR A 10 -5.58 -4.49 16.19
C THR A 10 -4.06 -4.36 16.07
N GLY A 11 -3.53 -4.53 14.84
CA GLY A 11 -2.11 -4.41 14.52
C GLY A 11 -1.61 -2.96 14.49
N PHE A 12 -0.31 -2.80 14.23
CA PHE A 12 0.33 -1.48 14.12
C PHE A 12 -0.37 -0.54 13.13
N ILE A 13 -0.73 -1.04 11.94
CA ILE A 13 -1.39 -0.23 10.90
C ILE A 13 -2.82 0.13 11.30
N ALA A 14 -3.56 -0.76 11.95
CA ALA A 14 -4.90 -0.45 12.46
C ALA A 14 -4.87 0.73 13.45
N MET A 15 -3.84 0.82 14.30
CA MET A 15 -3.66 1.96 15.20
C MET A 15 -3.33 3.26 14.47
N LYS A 16 -2.59 3.19 13.34
CA LYS A 16 -2.34 4.36 12.49
C LYS A 16 -3.65 4.88 11.86
N HIS A 17 -4.48 3.98 11.35
CA HIS A 17 -5.80 4.36 10.82
C HIS A 17 -6.74 4.90 11.92
N LEU A 18 -6.78 4.26 13.10
CA LEU A 18 -7.56 4.75 14.23
C LEU A 18 -7.20 6.19 14.57
N ALA A 19 -5.90 6.49 14.72
CA ALA A 19 -5.41 7.84 14.99
C ALA A 19 -5.75 8.83 13.85
N ALA A 20 -5.56 8.39 12.60
CA ALA A 20 -5.82 9.21 11.41
C ALA A 20 -7.29 9.58 11.28
N PHE A 21 -8.22 8.64 11.47
CA PHE A 21 -9.65 8.91 11.41
C PHE A 21 -10.15 9.71 12.61
N LYS A 22 -9.62 9.49 13.82
CA LYS A 22 -9.93 10.33 14.99
C LYS A 22 -9.50 11.80 14.81
N ALA A 23 -8.49 12.06 14.01
CA ALA A 23 -8.08 13.43 13.64
C ALA A 23 -9.07 14.10 12.65
N GLN A 24 -10.00 13.37 12.02
CA GLN A 24 -10.94 13.89 11.05
C GLN A 24 -12.25 14.33 11.71
N LYS A 25 -12.63 15.60 11.56
CA LYS A 25 -13.90 16.13 12.09
C LYS A 25 -15.15 15.48 11.47
N LYS A 26 -15.00 14.88 10.28
CA LYS A 26 -16.09 14.24 9.52
C LYS A 26 -16.19 12.73 9.76
N ALA A 27 -15.40 12.15 10.66
CA ALA A 27 -15.42 10.73 10.97
C ALA A 27 -15.80 10.49 12.43
N GLU A 28 -16.52 9.40 12.65
CA GLU A 28 -16.82 8.81 13.96
C GLU A 28 -16.35 7.36 13.92
N ILE A 29 -15.39 6.99 14.77
CA ILE A 29 -15.01 5.58 14.93
C ILE A 29 -16.04 4.92 15.86
N VAL A 30 -16.85 4.03 15.29
CA VAL A 30 -17.89 3.30 16.01
C VAL A 30 -17.28 2.19 16.87
N GLY A 31 -16.36 1.43 16.30
CA GLY A 31 -15.73 0.33 17.00
C GLY A 31 -14.73 -0.45 16.15
N MET A 32 -14.21 -1.51 16.75
CA MET A 32 -13.23 -2.39 16.15
C MET A 32 -13.58 -3.87 16.38
N CYS A 33 -13.06 -4.74 15.52
CA CYS A 33 -13.03 -6.19 15.74
C CYS A 33 -11.67 -6.78 15.36
N THR A 34 -11.39 -8.01 15.80
CA THR A 34 -10.15 -8.73 15.45
C THR A 34 -10.40 -10.23 15.45
N TYR A 35 -9.55 -10.97 14.71
CA TYR A 35 -9.58 -12.45 14.69
C TYR A 35 -8.56 -13.09 15.63
N SER A 36 -7.76 -12.31 16.35
CA SER A 36 -6.64 -12.84 17.13
C SER A 36 -6.72 -12.49 18.62
N ASN A 37 -6.38 -11.31 19.01
CA ASN A 37 -6.20 -10.93 20.43
C ASN A 37 -7.36 -10.10 20.94
N MET A 38 -8.37 -10.76 21.55
CA MET A 38 -9.56 -10.11 22.11
C MET A 38 -9.23 -9.24 23.34
N GLU A 39 -8.26 -9.63 24.16
CA GLU A 39 -7.84 -8.83 25.32
C GLU A 39 -7.27 -7.49 24.87
N LYS A 40 -6.39 -7.52 23.86
CA LYS A 40 -5.86 -6.31 23.24
C LYS A 40 -6.95 -5.44 22.61
N LEU A 41 -7.94 -6.07 21.95
CA LEU A 41 -9.09 -5.35 21.39
C LEU A 41 -9.86 -4.60 22.47
N HIS A 42 -10.20 -5.26 23.57
CA HIS A 42 -10.93 -4.64 24.68
C HIS A 42 -10.16 -3.48 25.29
N ALA A 43 -8.84 -3.63 25.52
CA ALA A 43 -8.00 -2.55 26.04
C ALA A 43 -7.98 -1.33 25.13
N ILE A 44 -7.82 -1.53 23.81
CA ILE A 44 -7.86 -0.45 22.82
C ILE A 44 -9.25 0.24 22.82
N CYS A 45 -10.31 -0.54 22.82
CA CYS A 45 -11.66 0.00 22.75
C CYS A 45 -12.04 0.79 24.00
N GLU A 46 -11.61 0.34 25.20
CA GLU A 46 -11.78 1.07 26.45
C GLU A 46 -11.01 2.40 26.44
N GLU A 47 -9.72 2.38 26.07
CA GLU A 47 -8.88 3.59 25.96
C GLU A 47 -9.48 4.63 25.02
N HIS A 48 -10.01 4.17 23.89
CA HIS A 48 -10.54 5.06 22.86
C HIS A 48 -12.04 5.32 22.94
N GLN A 49 -12.75 4.72 23.91
CA GLN A 49 -14.21 4.84 24.13
C GLN A 49 -15.02 4.46 22.87
N ILE A 50 -14.68 3.32 22.27
CA ILE A 50 -15.33 2.74 21.08
C ILE A 50 -15.79 1.31 21.38
N ILE A 51 -16.62 0.73 20.53
CA ILE A 51 -17.25 -0.57 20.77
C ILE A 51 -16.31 -1.71 20.37
N PRO A 52 -16.00 -2.69 21.24
CA PRO A 52 -15.37 -3.94 20.82
C PRO A 52 -16.45 -4.88 20.28
N PHE A 53 -16.38 -5.20 18.98
CA PHE A 53 -17.26 -6.19 18.36
C PHE A 53 -16.62 -7.58 18.36
N ALA A 54 -17.42 -8.62 18.57
CA ALA A 54 -16.93 -9.99 18.59
C ALA A 54 -16.49 -10.50 17.21
N SER A 55 -17.03 -9.92 16.13
CA SER A 55 -16.71 -10.25 14.75
C SER A 55 -16.97 -9.08 13.80
N MET A 56 -16.45 -9.19 12.57
CA MET A 56 -16.77 -8.24 11.51
C MET A 56 -18.27 -8.28 11.13
N ASP A 57 -18.88 -9.47 11.10
CA ASP A 57 -20.32 -9.62 10.82
C ASP A 57 -21.17 -8.86 11.85
N GLU A 58 -20.87 -9.03 13.14
CA GLU A 58 -21.55 -8.28 14.20
C GLU A 58 -21.36 -6.77 14.04
N MET A 59 -20.14 -6.33 13.72
CA MET A 59 -19.83 -4.91 13.52
C MET A 59 -20.59 -4.32 12.33
N LEU A 60 -20.72 -5.06 11.23
CA LEU A 60 -21.50 -4.64 10.06
C LEU A 60 -23.01 -4.62 10.34
N GLU A 61 -23.53 -5.59 11.11
CA GLU A 61 -24.96 -5.68 11.46
C GLU A 61 -25.39 -4.59 12.45
N LYS A 62 -24.57 -4.33 13.49
CA LYS A 62 -24.96 -3.46 14.62
C LYS A 62 -24.35 -2.07 14.58
N GLY A 63 -23.30 -1.87 13.80
CA GLY A 63 -22.52 -0.63 13.81
C GLY A 63 -23.13 0.51 13.00
N GLU A 64 -24.13 0.25 12.15
CA GLU A 64 -24.70 1.24 11.21
C GLU A 64 -23.61 2.01 10.47
N LEU A 65 -22.70 1.29 9.83
CA LEU A 65 -21.46 1.83 9.27
C LEU A 65 -21.65 2.41 7.87
N ASP A 66 -21.05 3.57 7.61
CA ASP A 66 -20.83 4.10 6.25
C ASP A 66 -19.67 3.37 5.56
N ALA A 67 -18.63 3.00 6.33
CA ALA A 67 -17.47 2.30 5.79
C ALA A 67 -16.70 1.50 6.86
N VAL A 68 -15.87 0.57 6.37
CA VAL A 68 -14.91 -0.19 7.18
C VAL A 68 -13.48 0.02 6.69
N VAL A 69 -12.51 -0.06 7.61
CA VAL A 69 -11.08 -0.08 7.31
C VAL A 69 -10.55 -1.48 7.60
N LEU A 70 -10.10 -2.18 6.57
CA LEU A 70 -9.60 -3.55 6.66
C LEU A 70 -8.08 -3.53 6.87
N CYS A 71 -7.63 -3.86 8.08
CA CYS A 71 -6.24 -3.85 8.53
C CYS A 71 -5.79 -5.21 9.09
N SER A 72 -6.44 -6.28 8.69
CA SER A 72 -6.07 -7.66 9.02
C SER A 72 -4.81 -8.10 8.26
N VAL A 73 -4.43 -9.36 8.37
CA VAL A 73 -3.37 -9.93 7.53
C VAL A 73 -3.86 -10.12 6.10
N THR A 74 -2.97 -10.00 5.11
CA THR A 74 -3.29 -10.03 3.68
C THR A 74 -4.18 -11.20 3.28
N ALA A 75 -3.95 -12.38 3.86
CA ALA A 75 -4.73 -13.58 3.56
C ALA A 75 -6.23 -13.45 3.89
N CYS A 76 -6.61 -12.56 4.80
CA CYS A 76 -8.00 -12.33 5.21
C CYS A 76 -8.74 -11.34 4.31
N HIS A 77 -8.04 -10.39 3.69
CA HIS A 77 -8.64 -9.26 2.98
C HIS A 77 -9.68 -9.68 1.94
N TYR A 78 -9.40 -10.73 1.17
CA TYR A 78 -10.31 -11.16 0.10
C TYR A 78 -11.71 -11.51 0.64
N GLN A 79 -11.80 -12.28 1.72
CA GLN A 79 -13.08 -12.65 2.32
C GLN A 79 -13.76 -11.44 2.98
N GLU A 80 -13.01 -10.62 3.68
CA GLU A 80 -13.49 -9.40 4.31
C GLU A 80 -14.09 -8.42 3.30
N ILE A 81 -13.44 -8.24 2.14
CA ILE A 81 -13.96 -7.42 1.04
C ILE A 81 -15.32 -7.94 0.56
N LEU A 82 -15.46 -9.26 0.37
CA LEU A 82 -16.72 -9.85 -0.09
C LEU A 82 -17.83 -9.69 0.96
N ILE A 83 -17.52 -9.85 2.24
CA ILE A 83 -18.46 -9.66 3.36
C ILE A 83 -18.90 -8.19 3.43
N ALA A 84 -17.97 -7.23 3.42
CA ALA A 84 -18.30 -5.81 3.46
C ALA A 84 -19.14 -5.38 2.24
N ALA A 85 -18.75 -5.85 1.05
CA ALA A 85 -19.50 -5.57 -0.18
C ALA A 85 -20.93 -6.12 -0.12
N ALA A 86 -21.13 -7.36 0.36
CA ALA A 86 -22.45 -7.95 0.52
C ALA A 86 -23.32 -7.21 1.53
N ALA A 87 -22.71 -6.62 2.56
CA ALA A 87 -23.38 -5.75 3.53
C ALA A 87 -23.70 -4.35 2.99
N GLY A 88 -23.25 -4.00 1.78
CA GLY A 88 -23.44 -2.67 1.20
C GLY A 88 -22.56 -1.58 1.83
N VAL A 89 -21.47 -1.97 2.49
CA VAL A 89 -20.57 -1.05 3.22
C VAL A 89 -19.31 -0.81 2.39
N SER A 90 -18.98 0.48 2.17
CA SER A 90 -17.75 0.89 1.48
C SER A 90 -16.52 0.58 2.33
N MET A 91 -15.34 0.46 1.69
CA MET A 91 -14.16 0.02 2.42
C MET A 91 -12.86 0.69 1.99
N LEU A 92 -12.00 0.98 2.96
CA LEU A 92 -10.57 1.20 2.78
C LEU A 92 -9.87 -0.11 3.12
N VAL A 93 -9.08 -0.65 2.19
CA VAL A 93 -8.42 -1.94 2.33
C VAL A 93 -6.92 -1.75 2.32
N GLU A 94 -6.24 -2.19 3.38
CA GLU A 94 -4.78 -2.17 3.42
C GLU A 94 -4.14 -2.98 2.29
N LYS A 95 -2.93 -2.57 1.97
CA LYS A 95 -2.13 -3.23 0.93
C LYS A 95 -1.47 -4.53 1.46
N PRO A 96 -1.29 -5.53 0.61
CA PRO A 96 -1.94 -5.72 -0.69
C PRO A 96 -3.46 -5.88 -0.54
N VAL A 97 -4.23 -5.33 -1.47
CA VAL A 97 -5.71 -5.43 -1.40
C VAL A 97 -6.17 -6.89 -1.36
N VAL A 98 -5.50 -7.76 -2.11
CA VAL A 98 -5.67 -9.22 -2.06
C VAL A 98 -4.32 -9.92 -2.25
N GLY A 99 -4.23 -11.18 -1.85
CA GLY A 99 -2.99 -11.97 -1.97
C GLY A 99 -2.74 -12.54 -3.37
N GLU A 100 -3.80 -12.79 -4.17
CA GLU A 100 -3.69 -13.45 -5.47
C GLU A 100 -4.37 -12.64 -6.57
N THR A 101 -3.75 -12.60 -7.76
CA THR A 101 -4.24 -11.79 -8.89
C THR A 101 -5.61 -12.23 -9.39
N GLU A 102 -5.92 -13.52 -9.31
CA GLU A 102 -7.19 -14.10 -9.73
C GLU A 102 -8.39 -13.63 -8.89
N GLN A 103 -8.13 -13.15 -7.67
CA GLN A 103 -9.17 -12.65 -6.77
C GLN A 103 -9.73 -11.28 -7.21
N TYR A 104 -8.93 -10.45 -7.92
CA TYR A 104 -9.36 -9.10 -8.35
C TYR A 104 -10.63 -9.10 -9.18
N GLN A 105 -10.81 -10.07 -10.08
CA GLN A 105 -12.02 -10.13 -10.89
C GLN A 105 -13.29 -10.34 -10.04
N ARG A 106 -13.20 -11.16 -8.99
CA ARG A 106 -14.34 -11.40 -8.09
C ARG A 106 -14.60 -10.19 -7.19
N VAL A 107 -13.53 -9.55 -6.69
CA VAL A 107 -13.61 -8.29 -5.93
C VAL A 107 -14.30 -7.21 -6.77
N ARG A 108 -13.86 -7.01 -8.03
CA ARG A 108 -14.47 -6.03 -8.95
C ARG A 108 -15.97 -6.26 -9.13
N ARG A 109 -16.37 -7.52 -9.39
CA ARG A 109 -17.78 -7.88 -9.50
C ARG A 109 -18.56 -7.59 -8.21
N ALA A 110 -17.99 -7.92 -7.05
CA ALA A 110 -18.66 -7.72 -5.77
C ALA A 110 -18.90 -6.23 -5.47
N ILE A 111 -17.91 -5.37 -5.69
CA ILE A 111 -18.06 -3.92 -5.45
C ILE A 111 -19.02 -3.27 -6.46
N GLU A 112 -19.00 -3.68 -7.73
CA GLU A 112 -19.92 -3.20 -8.77
C GLU A 112 -21.38 -3.61 -8.51
N GLN A 113 -21.61 -4.87 -8.19
CA GLN A 113 -22.96 -5.42 -7.93
C GLN A 113 -23.61 -4.77 -6.70
N ASN A 114 -22.83 -4.51 -5.66
CA ASN A 114 -23.31 -3.90 -4.41
C ASN A 114 -23.21 -2.38 -4.39
N ARG A 115 -22.63 -1.75 -5.43
CA ARG A 115 -22.45 -0.28 -5.56
C ARG A 115 -21.70 0.33 -4.38
N VAL A 116 -20.68 -0.37 -3.90
CA VAL A 116 -19.82 0.08 -2.82
C VAL A 116 -18.47 0.55 -3.36
N MET A 117 -17.81 1.44 -2.63
CA MET A 117 -16.46 1.89 -2.96
C MET A 117 -15.42 1.00 -2.27
N LEU A 118 -14.40 0.56 -3.02
CA LEU A 118 -13.16 0.04 -2.47
C LEU A 118 -12.05 1.07 -2.72
N PHE A 119 -11.37 1.44 -1.64
CA PHE A 119 -10.28 2.42 -1.64
C PHE A 119 -9.00 1.71 -1.19
N PRO A 120 -7.99 1.54 -2.06
CA PRO A 120 -6.73 0.87 -1.68
C PRO A 120 -5.93 1.66 -0.65
N GLY A 121 -5.37 0.98 0.33
CA GLY A 121 -4.53 1.51 1.40
C GLY A 121 -3.13 1.94 0.96
N HIS A 122 -3.01 2.66 -0.13
CA HIS A 122 -1.77 3.17 -0.72
C HIS A 122 -1.42 4.54 -0.12
N ASN A 123 -1.10 4.58 1.18
CA ASN A 123 -0.93 5.81 1.95
C ASN A 123 0.11 6.78 1.38
N PHE A 124 1.22 6.30 0.79
CA PHE A 124 2.25 7.17 0.22
C PHE A 124 1.82 7.94 -1.02
N MET A 125 0.71 7.53 -1.67
CA MET A 125 0.11 8.31 -2.75
C MET A 125 -0.38 9.69 -2.30
N TYR A 126 -0.67 9.84 -1.00
CA TYR A 126 -1.22 11.05 -0.39
C TYR A 126 -0.13 11.96 0.21
N ARG A 127 1.14 11.75 -0.17
CA ARG A 127 2.26 12.64 0.14
C ARG A 127 2.30 13.81 -0.85
N ARG A 128 2.38 15.03 -0.32
CA ARG A 128 2.54 16.24 -1.13
C ARG A 128 3.75 16.19 -2.07
N PRO A 129 4.96 15.76 -1.65
CA PRO A 129 6.09 15.66 -2.57
C PRO A 129 5.83 14.75 -3.75
N LEU A 130 5.13 13.61 -3.57
CA LEU A 130 4.83 12.69 -4.66
C LEU A 130 3.92 13.35 -5.73
N SER A 131 2.92 14.11 -5.30
CA SER A 131 2.05 14.86 -6.21
C SER A 131 2.82 15.96 -6.97
N GLN A 132 3.79 16.61 -6.32
CA GLN A 132 4.67 17.59 -6.98
C GLN A 132 5.59 16.92 -8.01
N MET A 133 6.16 15.76 -7.69
CA MET A 133 6.94 14.97 -8.66
C MET A 133 6.10 14.63 -9.90
N LYS A 134 4.87 14.13 -9.68
CA LYS A 134 3.96 13.81 -10.79
C LYS A 134 3.67 15.03 -11.66
N LYS A 135 3.37 16.17 -11.05
CA LYS A 135 3.15 17.43 -11.77
C LYS A 135 4.35 17.80 -12.64
N LEU A 136 5.56 17.77 -12.09
CA LEU A 136 6.80 18.10 -12.85
C LEU A 136 7.04 17.13 -14.00
N LEU A 137 6.74 15.83 -13.82
CA LEU A 137 6.84 14.85 -14.90
C LEU A 137 5.82 15.10 -16.01
N ASP A 138 4.56 15.42 -15.66
CA ASP A 138 3.50 15.72 -16.63
C ASP A 138 3.80 17.02 -17.41
N GLU A 139 4.44 18.01 -16.78
CA GLU A 139 4.93 19.24 -17.37
C GLU A 139 6.25 19.05 -18.17
N LYS A 140 6.81 17.82 -18.17
CA LYS A 140 8.10 17.48 -18.81
C LYS A 140 9.27 18.34 -18.33
N ALA A 141 9.25 18.74 -17.06
CA ALA A 141 10.28 19.60 -16.46
C ALA A 141 11.70 19.00 -16.48
N LEU A 142 11.82 17.68 -16.62
CA LEU A 142 13.10 16.96 -16.73
C LEU A 142 13.43 16.55 -18.20
N GLY A 143 12.65 16.99 -19.18
CA GLY A 143 12.77 16.53 -20.56
C GLY A 143 12.36 15.07 -20.74
N THR A 144 13.13 14.30 -21.52
CA THR A 144 12.93 12.86 -21.70
C THR A 144 13.51 12.11 -20.51
N ILE A 145 12.72 11.24 -19.87
CA ILE A 145 13.20 10.43 -18.75
C ILE A 145 14.16 9.35 -19.28
N LEU A 146 15.32 9.26 -18.63
CA LEU A 146 16.37 8.31 -18.97
C LEU A 146 16.40 7.14 -17.99
N GLN A 147 16.39 7.47 -16.70
CA GLN A 147 16.58 6.50 -15.64
C GLN A 147 15.83 6.90 -14.37
N SER A 148 15.35 5.89 -13.62
CA SER A 148 14.75 6.09 -12.31
C SER A 148 15.18 4.98 -11.33
N SER A 149 15.20 5.33 -10.04
CA SER A 149 15.43 4.35 -8.98
C SER A 149 14.48 4.59 -7.81
N PHE A 150 13.97 3.50 -7.27
CA PHE A 150 13.14 3.46 -6.06
C PHE A 150 13.85 2.54 -5.08
N PHE A 151 14.25 3.06 -3.96
CA PHE A 151 15.05 2.33 -2.98
C PHE A 151 14.41 2.43 -1.59
N SER A 152 14.27 1.27 -0.94
CA SER A 152 13.88 1.17 0.46
C SER A 152 14.68 0.05 1.11
N ALA A 153 15.31 0.35 2.23
CA ALA A 153 15.96 -0.64 3.05
C ALA A 153 15.82 -0.26 4.52
N GLN A 154 15.57 -1.26 5.34
CA GLN A 154 15.46 -1.15 6.78
C GLN A 154 15.79 -2.49 7.42
N LEU A 155 16.19 -2.51 8.68
CA LEU A 155 16.23 -3.75 9.42
C LEU A 155 14.83 -4.00 10.00
N LEU A 156 14.19 -5.06 9.54
CA LEU A 156 12.91 -5.48 10.11
C LEU A 156 13.16 -6.37 11.34
N ASP A 157 12.55 -6.00 12.46
CA ASP A 157 12.49 -6.89 13.62
C ASP A 157 11.43 -7.98 13.34
N THR A 158 11.92 -9.19 13.14
CA THR A 158 11.09 -10.38 12.98
C THR A 158 11.05 -11.24 14.24
N SER A 159 11.58 -10.75 15.37
CA SER A 159 11.52 -11.46 16.65
C SER A 159 10.06 -11.69 17.08
N GLY A 160 9.82 -12.85 17.68
CA GLY A 160 8.48 -13.28 18.10
C GLY A 160 7.87 -14.35 17.21
N THR A 161 7.40 -15.43 17.83
CA THR A 161 6.84 -16.60 17.13
C THR A 161 5.51 -16.31 16.42
N GLU A 162 4.83 -15.24 16.79
CA GLU A 162 3.53 -14.84 16.22
C GLU A 162 3.64 -13.79 15.10
N ASN A 163 4.86 -13.49 14.63
CA ASN A 163 5.03 -12.52 13.56
C ASN A 163 4.53 -13.12 12.23
N TRP A 164 3.37 -12.66 11.77
CA TRP A 164 2.71 -13.12 10.55
C TRP A 164 3.58 -12.98 9.29
N ARG A 165 4.58 -12.09 9.30
CA ARG A 165 5.53 -11.90 8.19
C ARG A 165 6.45 -13.08 7.98
N ARG A 166 6.64 -13.91 9.01
CA ARG A 166 7.45 -15.15 8.90
C ARG A 166 6.71 -16.26 8.16
N GLN A 167 5.39 -16.18 8.06
CA GLN A 167 4.51 -17.20 7.50
C GLN A 167 4.01 -16.74 6.13
N LYS A 168 4.50 -17.34 5.05
CA LYS A 168 4.14 -16.98 3.68
C LYS A 168 2.65 -17.13 3.39
N GLU A 169 1.97 -18.06 4.06
CA GLU A 169 0.52 -18.25 3.95
C GLU A 169 -0.27 -17.02 4.41
N LEU A 170 0.26 -16.27 5.38
CA LEU A 170 -0.37 -15.06 5.93
C LEU A 170 0.09 -13.78 5.23
N SER A 171 1.38 -13.70 4.90
CA SER A 171 2.02 -12.53 4.28
C SER A 171 1.92 -12.52 2.75
N CYS A 172 1.70 -13.68 2.12
CA CYS A 172 1.70 -13.89 0.68
C CYS A 172 3.07 -13.66 0.00
N GLY A 173 4.15 -13.53 0.77
CA GLY A 173 5.55 -13.35 0.31
C GLY A 173 6.42 -12.67 1.37
N GLY A 174 7.53 -12.04 0.96
CA GLY A 174 8.49 -11.38 1.82
C GLY A 174 8.51 -9.86 1.69
N ALA A 175 9.72 -9.28 1.66
CA ALA A 175 9.95 -7.84 1.62
C ALA A 175 9.32 -7.16 0.40
N LEU A 176 9.36 -7.81 -0.76
CA LEU A 176 8.85 -7.22 -2.00
C LEU A 176 7.33 -7.01 -1.96
N ILE A 177 6.56 -7.98 -1.49
CA ILE A 177 5.09 -7.86 -1.45
C ILE A 177 4.61 -6.98 -0.30
N ASP A 178 5.36 -6.87 0.79
CA ASP A 178 5.00 -6.00 1.91
C ASP A 178 5.53 -4.57 1.68
N SER A 179 6.80 -4.31 1.90
CA SER A 179 7.37 -2.96 1.80
C SER A 179 7.62 -2.53 0.35
N GLY A 180 8.11 -3.43 -0.51
CA GLY A 180 8.33 -3.15 -1.93
C GLY A 180 7.05 -2.81 -2.70
N HIS A 181 5.89 -3.22 -2.19
CA HIS A 181 4.58 -2.82 -2.69
C HIS A 181 4.47 -1.29 -2.79
N HIS A 182 4.96 -0.58 -1.78
CA HIS A 182 4.95 0.88 -1.75
C HIS A 182 5.78 1.50 -2.88
N LEU A 183 6.93 0.92 -3.20
CA LEU A 183 7.78 1.42 -4.28
C LEU A 183 7.14 1.20 -5.65
N ILE A 184 6.49 0.05 -5.84
CA ILE A 184 5.87 -0.32 -7.11
C ILE A 184 4.67 0.56 -7.44
N TYR A 185 3.74 0.79 -6.50
CA TYR A 185 2.60 1.66 -6.82
C TYR A 185 3.01 3.14 -7.01
N GLN A 186 4.06 3.62 -6.31
CA GLN A 186 4.62 4.94 -6.55
C GLN A 186 5.27 5.03 -7.95
N MET A 187 6.00 3.98 -8.36
CA MET A 187 6.57 3.89 -9.70
C MET A 187 5.47 3.88 -10.77
N LEU A 188 4.41 3.08 -10.59
CA LEU A 188 3.26 3.06 -11.49
C LEU A 188 2.61 4.44 -11.64
N TYR A 189 2.43 5.16 -10.55
CA TYR A 189 1.85 6.50 -10.53
C TYR A 189 2.71 7.52 -11.27
N LEU A 190 4.02 7.51 -11.03
CA LEU A 190 4.94 8.49 -11.60
C LEU A 190 5.27 8.19 -13.07
N LEU A 191 5.52 6.93 -13.42
CA LEU A 191 6.15 6.52 -14.67
C LEU A 191 5.30 5.58 -15.53
N GLY A 192 4.18 5.07 -14.96
CA GLY A 192 3.33 4.10 -15.66
C GLY A 192 3.89 2.67 -15.59
N VAL A 193 3.44 1.82 -16.50
CA VAL A 193 3.72 0.38 -16.48
C VAL A 193 5.02 0.02 -17.18
N PRO A 194 5.79 -0.95 -16.66
CA PRO A 194 6.99 -1.44 -17.36
C PRO A 194 6.60 -2.34 -18.56
N ALA A 195 7.38 -2.29 -19.63
CA ALA A 195 7.24 -3.20 -20.77
C ALA A 195 7.82 -4.59 -20.50
N ARG A 196 8.89 -4.64 -19.70
CA ARG A 196 9.54 -5.90 -19.26
C ARG A 196 10.29 -5.69 -17.96
N LEU A 197 10.47 -6.78 -17.22
CA LEU A 197 11.24 -6.80 -15.99
C LEU A 197 12.09 -8.06 -15.87
N GLN A 198 13.17 -7.96 -15.09
CA GLN A 198 13.94 -9.07 -14.53
C GLN A 198 14.16 -8.80 -13.04
N ALA A 199 14.03 -9.82 -12.21
CA ALA A 199 14.16 -9.68 -10.78
C ALA A 199 15.05 -10.74 -10.16
N PHE A 200 15.61 -10.41 -8.99
CA PHE A 200 16.31 -11.29 -8.09
C PHE A 200 15.74 -11.11 -6.70
N THR A 201 15.47 -12.19 -6.01
CA THR A 201 15.01 -12.23 -4.62
C THR A 201 15.90 -13.18 -3.84
N ALA A 202 16.21 -12.83 -2.60
CA ALA A 202 17.08 -13.63 -1.74
C ALA A 202 16.74 -13.43 -0.26
N ASN A 203 17.09 -14.43 0.55
CA ASN A 203 17.20 -14.34 2.00
C ASN A 203 18.67 -14.22 2.35
N LEU A 204 19.10 -13.02 2.75
CA LEU A 204 20.51 -12.71 3.01
C LEU A 204 20.83 -12.62 4.51
N ARG A 205 19.85 -12.24 5.34
CA ARG A 205 20.03 -12.04 6.78
C ARG A 205 18.92 -12.65 7.63
N LEU A 206 17.67 -12.52 7.23
CA LEU A 206 16.50 -12.99 7.99
C LEU A 206 16.11 -14.40 7.52
N LEU A 207 16.99 -15.39 7.80
CA LEU A 207 16.91 -16.75 7.26
C LEU A 207 15.72 -17.57 7.79
N ASP A 208 14.99 -17.05 8.74
CA ASP A 208 13.80 -17.65 9.34
C ASP A 208 12.48 -17.17 8.72
N LEU A 209 12.54 -16.37 7.66
CA LEU A 209 11.39 -15.99 6.85
C LEU A 209 11.11 -17.04 5.77
N ASP A 210 9.83 -17.36 5.54
CA ASP A 210 9.41 -18.19 4.39
C ASP A 210 9.46 -17.41 3.07
N GLY A 211 9.41 -16.07 3.14
CA GLY A 211 9.60 -15.16 2.01
C GLY A 211 11.03 -14.62 1.93
N GLU A 212 11.32 -13.77 0.96
CA GLU A 212 12.60 -13.09 0.79
C GLU A 212 12.71 -11.88 1.73
N ASP A 213 13.94 -11.58 2.17
CA ASP A 213 14.26 -10.34 2.90
C ASP A 213 14.81 -9.25 1.98
N THR A 214 15.20 -9.58 0.76
CA THR A 214 15.80 -8.65 -0.20
C THR A 214 15.33 -8.96 -1.62
N ALA A 215 14.94 -7.93 -2.36
CA ALA A 215 14.53 -8.02 -3.76
C ALA A 215 15.09 -6.86 -4.58
N GLN A 216 15.49 -7.15 -5.82
CA GLN A 216 15.88 -6.15 -6.80
C GLN A 216 15.20 -6.44 -8.13
N LEU A 217 14.54 -5.41 -8.69
CA LEU A 217 13.86 -5.45 -9.97
C LEU A 217 14.55 -4.47 -10.94
N ASN A 218 14.92 -4.96 -12.12
CA ASN A 218 15.38 -4.14 -13.24
C ASN A 218 14.30 -4.14 -14.31
N MET A 219 13.86 -2.96 -14.72
CA MET A 219 12.74 -2.78 -15.64
C MET A 219 13.09 -1.87 -16.80
N GLN A 220 12.48 -2.14 -17.94
CA GLN A 220 12.35 -1.17 -19.03
C GLN A 220 10.92 -0.72 -19.08
N MET A 221 10.72 0.59 -18.99
CA MET A 221 9.41 1.22 -19.08
C MET A 221 8.89 1.22 -20.52
N THR A 222 7.60 1.50 -20.70
CA THR A 222 6.97 1.52 -22.03
C THR A 222 7.47 2.65 -22.92
N ASP A 223 7.99 3.74 -22.33
CA ASP A 223 8.64 4.85 -23.04
C ASP A 223 10.12 4.58 -23.40
N GLY A 224 10.64 3.41 -22.97
CA GLY A 224 12.03 2.98 -23.20
C GLY A 224 12.99 3.33 -22.07
N SER A 225 12.61 4.16 -21.11
CA SER A 225 13.43 4.50 -19.95
C SER A 225 13.72 3.28 -19.06
N LEU A 226 14.77 3.37 -18.23
CA LEU A 226 15.17 2.29 -17.34
C LEU A 226 14.74 2.60 -15.90
N CYS A 227 14.24 1.60 -15.18
CA CYS A 227 13.86 1.73 -13.79
C CYS A 227 14.43 0.57 -12.96
N VAL A 228 14.93 0.89 -11.78
CA VAL A 228 15.32 -0.10 -10.78
C VAL A 228 14.54 0.09 -9.49
N ILE A 229 14.06 -1.02 -8.91
CA ILE A 229 13.49 -1.05 -7.56
C ILE A 229 14.37 -1.94 -6.72
N THR A 230 14.74 -1.48 -5.53
CA THR A 230 15.44 -2.28 -4.51
C THR A 230 14.71 -2.18 -3.20
N GLU A 231 14.37 -3.33 -2.62
CA GLU A 231 13.76 -3.43 -1.30
C GLU A 231 14.56 -4.40 -0.44
N SER A 232 14.85 -4.03 0.81
CA SER A 232 15.54 -4.92 1.75
C SER A 232 15.09 -4.71 3.19
N TRP A 233 14.82 -5.81 3.88
CA TRP A 233 14.61 -5.86 5.33
C TRP A 233 15.89 -6.21 6.11
N ALA A 234 17.01 -6.34 5.41
CA ALA A 234 18.27 -6.86 5.95
C ALA A 234 19.28 -5.77 6.34
N SER A 235 18.98 -4.49 6.17
CA SER A 235 19.93 -3.38 6.35
C SER A 235 19.59 -2.47 7.51
N GLU A 236 20.60 -2.11 8.31
CA GLU A 236 20.50 -1.16 9.42
C GLU A 236 20.82 0.31 9.02
N ALA A 237 21.50 0.52 7.91
CA ALA A 237 22.16 1.78 7.59
C ALA A 237 21.58 2.47 6.34
N ALA A 238 20.27 2.35 6.12
CA ALA A 238 19.72 2.69 4.82
C ALA A 238 18.98 4.04 4.72
N ASP A 239 18.74 4.76 5.80
CA ASP A 239 17.89 5.96 5.81
C ASP A 239 18.28 6.99 4.74
N GLN A 240 19.58 7.25 4.56
CA GLN A 240 20.07 8.20 3.56
C GLN A 240 19.93 7.72 2.10
N LEU A 241 19.77 6.41 1.90
CA LEU A 241 19.60 5.80 0.57
C LEU A 241 18.14 5.70 0.19
N ASN A 242 17.23 5.62 1.18
CA ASN A 242 15.82 5.48 0.96
C ASN A 242 15.26 6.65 0.17
N GLY A 243 14.46 6.33 -0.86
CA GLY A 243 13.82 7.37 -1.66
C GLY A 243 13.63 7.03 -3.13
N ILE A 244 13.25 8.06 -3.86
CA ILE A 244 12.99 8.02 -5.30
C ILE A 244 13.97 8.96 -5.98
N ARG A 245 14.58 8.52 -7.10
CA ARG A 245 15.44 9.36 -7.95
C ARG A 245 15.01 9.20 -9.40
N ILE A 246 14.90 10.31 -10.12
CA ILE A 246 14.54 10.35 -11.55
C ILE A 246 15.48 11.28 -12.28
N LEU A 247 16.10 10.77 -13.34
CA LEU A 247 17.02 11.48 -14.21
C LEU A 247 16.42 11.63 -15.60
N GLY A 248 16.37 12.84 -16.10
CA GLY A 248 15.96 13.17 -17.46
C GLY A 248 17.06 13.89 -18.24
N THR A 249 16.77 14.26 -19.51
CA THR A 249 17.72 14.99 -20.38
C THR A 249 17.98 16.41 -19.91
N ASP A 250 17.03 17.03 -19.22
CA ASP A 250 17.06 18.45 -18.88
C ASP A 250 17.18 18.68 -17.36
N GLY A 251 17.32 17.61 -16.58
CA GLY A 251 17.51 17.71 -15.13
C GLY A 251 17.28 16.41 -14.37
N GLU A 252 17.28 16.55 -13.05
CA GLU A 252 17.05 15.45 -12.13
C GLU A 252 16.11 15.87 -10.99
N MET A 253 15.44 14.90 -10.37
CA MET A 253 14.77 15.08 -9.10
C MET A 253 14.93 13.87 -8.21
N HIS A 254 14.95 14.13 -6.89
CA HIS A 254 14.93 13.06 -5.90
C HIS A 254 14.10 13.42 -4.68
N LEU A 255 13.45 12.41 -4.11
CA LEU A 255 12.67 12.48 -2.89
C LEU A 255 13.34 11.60 -1.83
N THR A 256 13.81 12.23 -0.75
CA THR A 256 14.37 11.60 0.46
C THR A 256 13.70 12.19 1.70
N ASP A 257 14.40 13.03 2.47
CA ASP A 257 13.84 13.87 3.53
C ASP A 257 13.03 15.07 3.01
N ALA A 258 13.29 15.42 1.76
CA ALA A 258 12.60 16.46 1.01
C ALA A 258 12.62 16.12 -0.48
N LEU A 259 11.79 16.77 -1.27
CA LEU A 259 11.87 16.77 -2.73
C LEU A 259 12.90 17.83 -3.16
N TYR A 260 13.88 17.37 -3.92
CA TYR A 260 14.88 18.20 -4.58
C TYR A 260 14.71 18.12 -6.10
N VAL A 261 14.94 19.24 -6.78
CA VAL A 261 14.93 19.33 -8.24
C VAL A 261 16.18 20.11 -8.68
N ASN A 262 17.02 19.52 -9.49
CA ASN A 262 18.31 20.10 -9.91
C ASN A 262 19.17 20.61 -8.74
N GLY A 263 19.16 19.86 -7.62
CA GLY A 263 19.87 20.18 -6.40
C GLY A 263 19.18 21.21 -5.49
N GLU A 264 18.09 21.82 -5.91
CA GLU A 264 17.34 22.79 -5.11
C GLU A 264 16.19 22.10 -4.34
N ARG A 265 16.07 22.41 -3.04
CA ARG A 265 15.00 21.88 -2.18
C ARG A 265 13.66 22.55 -2.51
N LEU A 266 12.68 21.75 -2.91
CA LEU A 266 11.36 22.24 -3.30
C LEU A 266 10.34 22.18 -2.16
N CYS A 267 10.25 21.05 -1.45
CA CYS A 267 9.38 20.90 -0.29
C CYS A 267 9.81 19.70 0.58
N ASP A 268 9.44 19.77 1.87
CA ASP A 268 9.75 18.73 2.84
C ASP A 268 8.91 17.46 2.61
N ALA A 269 9.48 16.31 2.91
CA ALA A 269 8.73 15.08 3.05
C ALA A 269 7.86 15.13 4.31
N GLU A 270 6.63 14.70 4.19
CA GLU A 270 5.71 14.64 5.33
C GLU A 270 6.07 13.46 6.24
N PRO A 271 5.87 13.59 7.56
CA PRO A 271 6.01 12.48 8.49
C PRO A 271 5.13 11.28 8.07
N TYR A 272 5.60 10.08 8.39
CA TYR A 272 4.90 8.84 8.02
C TYR A 272 3.42 8.85 8.45
N ASP A 273 3.14 9.29 9.68
CA ASP A 273 1.77 9.31 10.21
C ASP A 273 0.86 10.29 9.46
N GLN A 274 1.42 11.38 8.94
CA GLN A 274 0.65 12.35 8.16
C GLN A 274 0.09 11.74 6.86
N THR A 275 0.75 10.72 6.31
CA THR A 275 0.27 10.03 5.11
C THR A 275 -1.08 9.34 5.35
N PHE A 276 -1.29 8.77 6.53
CA PHE A 276 -2.56 8.17 6.93
C PHE A 276 -3.64 9.22 7.17
N VAL A 277 -3.29 10.36 7.77
CA VAL A 277 -4.23 11.48 7.97
C VAL A 277 -4.72 12.03 6.63
N ASN A 278 -3.80 12.24 5.67
CA ASN A 278 -4.13 12.69 4.32
C ASN A 278 -4.98 11.65 3.56
N GLN A 279 -4.64 10.36 3.69
CA GLN A 279 -5.40 9.27 3.09
C GLN A 279 -6.82 9.18 3.68
N ALA A 280 -6.96 9.28 5.00
CA ALA A 280 -8.27 9.27 5.66
C ALA A 280 -9.15 10.42 5.19
N GLN A 281 -8.59 11.64 5.05
CA GLN A 281 -9.31 12.77 4.49
C GLN A 281 -9.77 12.50 3.05
N ALA A 282 -8.87 11.99 2.18
CA ALA A 282 -9.22 11.67 0.80
C ALA A 282 -10.28 10.57 0.70
N PHE A 283 -10.22 9.56 1.57
CA PHE A 283 -11.24 8.52 1.65
C PHE A 283 -12.62 9.09 2.01
N LEU A 284 -12.69 9.95 3.03
CA LEU A 284 -13.93 10.62 3.44
C LEU A 284 -14.48 11.52 2.34
N ASP A 285 -13.63 12.25 1.64
CA ASP A 285 -14.05 13.08 0.51
C ASP A 285 -14.60 12.22 -0.64
N CYS A 286 -14.02 11.05 -0.91
CA CYS A 286 -14.57 10.09 -1.87
C CYS A 286 -15.94 9.52 -1.42
N LEU A 287 -16.12 9.21 -0.13
CA LEU A 287 -17.42 8.79 0.42
C LEU A 287 -18.51 9.87 0.30
N ASP A 288 -18.12 11.13 0.33
CA ASP A 288 -19.00 12.27 0.10
C ASP A 288 -19.22 12.59 -1.40
N GLY A 289 -18.61 11.81 -2.32
CA GLY A 289 -18.70 12.04 -3.76
C GLY A 289 -17.87 13.25 -4.26
N MET A 290 -16.98 13.79 -3.43
CA MET A 290 -16.19 14.99 -3.73
C MET A 290 -14.85 14.70 -4.42
N GLY A 291 -14.56 13.44 -4.80
CA GLY A 291 -13.30 13.07 -5.42
C GLY A 291 -13.28 11.64 -5.90
N LYS A 292 -12.09 11.23 -6.37
CA LYS A 292 -11.77 9.84 -6.70
C LYS A 292 -10.48 9.44 -5.99
N PRO A 293 -10.28 8.15 -5.65
CA PRO A 293 -9.01 7.67 -5.12
C PRO A 293 -7.86 8.00 -6.08
N LEU A 294 -6.71 8.42 -5.55
CA LEU A 294 -5.48 8.60 -6.34
C LEU A 294 -4.91 7.27 -6.83
N SER A 295 -5.26 6.18 -6.16
CA SER A 295 -4.94 4.82 -6.55
C SER A 295 -6.21 3.99 -6.61
N THR A 296 -6.43 3.33 -7.72
CA THR A 296 -7.62 2.53 -8.01
C THR A 296 -7.41 1.05 -7.70
N LEU A 297 -8.49 0.26 -7.78
CA LEU A 297 -8.39 -1.20 -7.72
C LEU A 297 -7.52 -1.76 -8.86
N GLU A 298 -7.53 -1.12 -10.03
CA GLU A 298 -6.69 -1.49 -11.18
C GLU A 298 -5.20 -1.24 -10.89
N ASP A 299 -4.84 -0.09 -10.28
CA ASP A 299 -3.46 0.19 -9.87
C ASP A 299 -2.95 -0.83 -8.84
N SER A 300 -3.82 -1.24 -7.92
CA SER A 300 -3.50 -2.28 -6.94
C SER A 300 -3.32 -3.66 -7.60
N GLU A 301 -4.15 -4.00 -8.60
CA GLU A 301 -4.00 -5.22 -9.40
C GLU A 301 -2.68 -5.20 -10.19
N HIS A 302 -2.35 -4.11 -10.86
CA HIS A 302 -1.08 -3.94 -11.58
C HIS A 302 0.12 -4.07 -10.64
N THR A 303 0.04 -3.49 -9.44
CA THR A 303 1.09 -3.61 -8.43
C THR A 303 1.33 -5.08 -8.07
N LEU A 304 0.27 -5.84 -7.76
CA LEU A 304 0.41 -7.26 -7.45
C LEU A 304 0.89 -8.09 -8.64
N GLN A 305 0.45 -7.78 -9.85
CA GLN A 305 0.92 -8.45 -11.08
C GLN A 305 2.42 -8.26 -11.30
N ILE A 306 2.97 -7.06 -11.05
CA ILE A 306 4.42 -6.79 -11.10
C ILE A 306 5.16 -7.63 -10.06
N ILE A 307 4.67 -7.69 -8.83
CA ILE A 307 5.25 -8.49 -7.75
C ILE A 307 5.28 -9.97 -8.13
N ARG A 308 4.15 -10.52 -8.61
CA ARG A 308 4.07 -11.92 -9.04
C ARG A 308 4.97 -12.22 -10.24
N ALA A 309 5.06 -11.27 -11.19
CA ALA A 309 6.00 -11.37 -12.31
C ALA A 309 7.48 -11.34 -11.84
N ALA A 310 7.79 -10.53 -10.84
CA ALA A 310 9.14 -10.48 -10.25
C ALA A 310 9.50 -11.80 -9.57
N TYR A 311 8.62 -12.38 -8.77
CA TYR A 311 8.85 -13.70 -8.16
C TYR A 311 9.07 -14.78 -9.23
N ARG A 312 8.25 -14.78 -10.28
CA ARG A 312 8.42 -15.73 -11.40
C ARG A 312 9.75 -15.50 -12.12
N SER A 313 10.10 -14.24 -12.42
CA SER A 313 11.37 -13.89 -13.06
C SER A 313 12.57 -14.37 -12.25
N SER A 314 12.54 -14.19 -10.92
CA SER A 314 13.58 -14.64 -10.01
C SER A 314 13.71 -16.17 -10.00
N ALA A 315 12.58 -16.87 -9.90
CA ALA A 315 12.57 -18.34 -9.85
C ALA A 315 13.02 -19.00 -11.17
N GLU A 316 12.67 -18.42 -12.31
CA GLU A 316 12.97 -18.96 -13.64
C GLU A 316 14.30 -18.41 -14.22
N GLY A 317 14.90 -17.37 -13.62
CA GLY A 317 16.08 -16.68 -14.16
C GLY A 317 15.81 -15.99 -15.50
N SER A 318 14.56 -15.62 -15.78
CA SER A 318 14.11 -15.15 -17.09
C SER A 318 13.60 -13.70 -17.06
N VAL A 319 13.65 -13.04 -18.24
CA VAL A 319 13.00 -11.75 -18.43
C VAL A 319 11.50 -11.94 -18.65
N TYR A 320 10.70 -11.32 -17.80
CA TYR A 320 9.26 -11.33 -17.93
C TYR A 320 8.79 -10.14 -18.79
N ARG A 321 7.97 -10.39 -19.82
CA ARG A 321 7.30 -9.37 -20.62
C ARG A 321 5.90 -9.16 -20.06
N THR A 322 5.62 -7.94 -19.67
CA THR A 322 4.31 -7.59 -19.12
C THR A 322 3.27 -7.57 -20.25
N LYS A 323 2.17 -8.27 -20.03
CA LYS A 323 1.00 -8.24 -20.91
C LYS A 323 -0.09 -7.44 -20.23
N TRP A 324 0.04 -6.11 -20.27
CA TRP A 324 -1.01 -5.24 -19.80
C TRP A 324 -2.10 -5.19 -20.87
N HIS A 325 -3.30 -5.62 -20.53
CA HIS A 325 -4.45 -5.36 -21.37
C HIS A 325 -4.77 -3.86 -21.21
N LYS A 326 -4.71 -3.15 -22.34
CA LYS A 326 -5.19 -1.77 -22.40
C LYS A 326 -6.69 -1.73 -22.24
#